data_1579bfb917da94203580e9bc362ebd95
#
_entry.id   1579bfb917da94203580e9bc362ebd95
#
_cell.length_a   1.000
_cell.length_b   1.000
_cell.length_c   1.000
_cell.angle_alpha   90.00
_cell.angle_beta   90.00
_cell.angle_gamma   90.00
#
_symmetry.space_group_name_H-M   'P 1'
#
loop_
_entity.id
_entity.type
_entity.pdbx_description
1 polymer ?
#
loop_
_entity_poly.entity_id
_entity_poly.type
_entity_poly.pdbx_seq_one_letter_code
_entity_poly.pdbx_strand_id
1 'polypeptide(L)'
;TGQNDLQRLEQELASLGDATSELWVVLIGHGTDDGKVSKFNLRGPDLSAEQLHQWLIDMKARTIVVNCASSSGGFVGKLKHPNRVVITATKSSAQRNFARFGEYLSTAIDDPAYDLDKDLQTSLLEAVVAASSQTQEFYLQETRLATELAMIDDNGDGKGTPSDWFQGTRAVKKSKDRKR
;
A
#
# COMPACT_ATOMS: atom_id res chain seq x y z
N THR A 1 21.41 14.07 -22.14
CA THR A 1 20.05 13.58 -21.85
C THR A 1 20.14 12.73 -20.61
N GLY A 2 19.66 13.26 -19.48
CA GLY A 2 19.71 12.56 -18.20
C GLY A 2 18.76 11.36 -18.19
N GLN A 3 19.08 10.37 -17.34
CA GLN A 3 18.28 9.20 -17.07
C GLN A 3 16.93 9.62 -16.47
N ASN A 4 15.82 9.01 -16.91
CA ASN A 4 14.49 9.26 -16.32
C ASN A 4 14.28 8.51 -15.00
N ASP A 5 13.25 8.88 -14.25
CA ASP A 5 13.01 8.32 -12.91
C ASP A 5 12.73 6.79 -12.96
N LEU A 6 12.07 6.29 -14.00
CA LEU A 6 11.80 4.86 -14.18
C LEU A 6 13.10 4.04 -14.32
N GLN A 7 14.03 4.52 -15.17
CA GLN A 7 15.33 3.88 -15.36
C GLN A 7 16.20 3.90 -14.10
N ARG A 8 16.14 5.01 -13.34
CA ARG A 8 16.85 5.11 -12.06
C ARG A 8 16.31 4.12 -11.04
N LEU A 9 14.99 4.03 -10.91
CA LEU A 9 14.35 3.08 -9.99
C LEU A 9 14.72 1.62 -10.36
N GLU A 10 14.68 1.27 -11.65
CA GLU A 10 15.08 -0.06 -12.12
C GLU A 10 16.52 -0.40 -11.73
N GLN A 11 17.45 0.53 -11.94
CA GLN A 11 18.87 0.32 -11.59
C GLN A 11 19.10 0.21 -10.10
N GLU A 12 18.44 1.05 -9.29
CA GLU A 12 18.54 0.98 -7.84
C GLU A 12 18.02 -0.38 -7.32
N LEU A 13 16.86 -0.82 -7.80
CA LEU A 13 16.32 -2.12 -7.42
C LEU A 13 17.23 -3.27 -7.88
N ALA A 14 17.76 -3.22 -9.10
CA ALA A 14 18.70 -4.22 -9.59
C ALA A 14 19.97 -4.31 -8.74
N SER A 15 20.47 -3.17 -8.22
CA SER A 15 21.64 -3.13 -7.33
C SER A 15 21.40 -3.80 -5.97
N LEU A 16 20.13 -3.91 -5.55
CA LEU A 16 19.70 -4.50 -4.29
C LEU A 16 19.30 -5.97 -4.40
N GLY A 17 19.43 -6.60 -5.58
CA GLY A 17 18.97 -7.97 -5.83
C GLY A 17 19.54 -9.03 -4.89
N ASP A 18 20.77 -8.84 -4.41
CA ASP A 18 21.43 -9.72 -3.44
C ASP A 18 21.27 -9.31 -1.97
N ALA A 19 20.51 -8.26 -1.68
CA ALA A 19 20.23 -7.86 -0.31
C ALA A 19 19.52 -8.98 0.46
N THR A 20 19.90 -9.17 1.73
CA THR A 20 19.32 -10.20 2.62
C THR A 20 18.44 -9.59 3.73
N SER A 21 18.59 -8.31 3.98
CA SER A 21 17.71 -7.55 4.88
C SER A 21 16.40 -7.16 4.20
N GLU A 22 15.37 -6.80 4.97
CA GLU A 22 14.10 -6.34 4.40
C GLU A 22 14.29 -5.17 3.43
N LEU A 23 13.60 -5.23 2.29
CA LEU A 23 13.54 -4.17 1.30
C LEU A 23 12.18 -3.47 1.34
N TRP A 24 12.19 -2.18 1.60
CA TRP A 24 10.99 -1.35 1.56
C TRP A 24 10.96 -0.52 0.27
N VAL A 25 9.85 -0.63 -0.47
CA VAL A 25 9.54 0.19 -1.64
C VAL A 25 8.32 1.02 -1.32
N VAL A 26 8.53 2.32 -1.07
CA VAL A 26 7.46 3.26 -0.70
C VAL A 26 7.21 4.21 -1.86
N LEU A 27 5.99 4.18 -2.41
CA LEU A 27 5.56 4.99 -3.54
C LEU A 27 4.65 6.11 -3.03
N ILE A 28 5.17 7.35 -3.03
CA ILE A 28 4.46 8.56 -2.58
C ILE A 28 4.26 9.47 -3.79
N GLY A 29 3.01 9.69 -4.19
CA GLY A 29 2.70 10.50 -5.36
C GLY A 29 1.30 10.22 -5.90
N HIS A 30 1.14 10.32 -7.21
CA HIS A 30 -0.10 10.04 -7.91
C HIS A 30 -0.04 8.71 -8.62
N GLY A 31 -1.20 8.09 -8.77
CA GLY A 31 -1.37 6.90 -9.57
C GLY A 31 -2.50 7.09 -10.59
N THR A 32 -2.41 6.37 -11.68
CA THR A 32 -3.41 6.35 -12.75
C THR A 32 -3.78 4.92 -13.11
N ASP A 33 -4.97 4.75 -13.66
CA ASP A 33 -5.46 3.48 -14.17
C ASP A 33 -6.33 3.72 -15.40
N ASP A 34 -6.01 3.05 -16.50
CA ASP A 34 -6.74 3.15 -17.76
C ASP A 34 -7.82 2.05 -17.93
N GLY A 35 -8.10 1.30 -16.87
CA GLY A 35 -8.99 0.15 -16.86
C GLY A 35 -8.33 -1.17 -17.23
N LYS A 36 -7.05 -1.15 -17.61
CA LYS A 36 -6.23 -2.33 -17.92
C LYS A 36 -4.95 -2.40 -17.12
N VAL A 37 -4.30 -1.25 -16.92
CA VAL A 37 -2.98 -1.15 -16.28
C VAL A 37 -2.99 -0.06 -15.22
N SER A 38 -2.74 -0.45 -13.97
CA SER A 38 -2.48 0.48 -12.88
C SER A 38 -1.03 0.91 -12.89
N LYS A 39 -0.79 2.23 -12.77
CA LYS A 39 0.52 2.85 -12.84
C LYS A 39 0.74 3.83 -11.70
N PHE A 40 1.98 3.95 -11.28
CA PHE A 40 2.47 5.03 -10.43
C PHE A 40 3.17 6.07 -11.30
N ASN A 41 2.77 7.34 -11.17
CA ASN A 41 3.22 8.40 -12.06
C ASN A 41 4.62 8.88 -11.68
N LEU A 42 5.51 8.89 -12.67
CA LEU A 42 6.90 9.35 -12.55
C LEU A 42 7.18 10.51 -13.51
N ARG A 43 8.30 11.17 -13.33
CA ARG A 43 8.81 12.09 -14.35
C ARG A 43 9.40 11.29 -15.52
N GLY A 44 8.67 11.25 -16.62
CA GLY A 44 8.95 10.43 -17.78
C GLY A 44 7.91 9.28 -17.90
N PRO A 45 8.32 8.09 -18.31
CA PRO A 45 7.42 6.94 -18.34
C PRO A 45 6.98 6.53 -16.92
N ASP A 46 5.70 6.20 -16.76
CA ASP A 46 5.13 5.75 -15.51
C ASP A 46 5.51 4.30 -15.18
N LEU A 47 5.58 3.98 -13.89
CA LEU A 47 5.83 2.64 -13.40
C LEU A 47 4.52 1.83 -13.37
N SER A 48 4.42 0.77 -14.16
CA SER A 48 3.30 -0.17 -14.05
C SER A 48 3.50 -1.18 -12.91
N ALA A 49 2.39 -1.69 -12.37
CA ALA A 49 2.42 -2.75 -11.38
C ALA A 49 3.14 -4.01 -11.89
N GLU A 50 3.00 -4.33 -13.18
CA GLU A 50 3.66 -5.46 -13.83
C GLU A 50 5.17 -5.29 -13.91
N GLN A 51 5.66 -4.08 -14.29
CA GLN A 51 7.10 -3.80 -14.31
C GLN A 51 7.70 -3.92 -12.91
N LEU A 52 7.05 -3.35 -11.90
CA LEU A 52 7.52 -3.46 -10.52
C LEU A 52 7.55 -4.93 -10.07
N HIS A 53 6.55 -5.74 -10.44
CA HIS A 53 6.55 -7.16 -10.15
C HIS A 53 7.77 -7.86 -10.74
N GLN A 54 8.09 -7.63 -12.02
CA GLN A 54 9.23 -8.23 -12.70
C GLN A 54 10.56 -7.85 -12.06
N TRP A 55 10.73 -6.61 -11.63
CA TRP A 55 11.96 -6.17 -10.97
C TRP A 55 12.15 -6.76 -9.58
N LEU A 56 11.03 -7.12 -8.91
CA LEU A 56 11.04 -7.64 -7.54
C LEU A 56 10.91 -9.16 -7.45
N ILE A 57 10.74 -9.89 -8.59
CA ILE A 57 10.39 -11.31 -8.54
C ILE A 57 11.53 -12.18 -8.00
N ASP A 58 12.78 -11.83 -8.31
CA ASP A 58 13.98 -12.58 -7.94
C ASP A 58 14.68 -12.00 -6.69
N MET A 59 14.06 -11.02 -6.01
CA MET A 59 14.61 -10.45 -4.78
C MET A 59 14.71 -11.50 -3.68
N LYS A 60 15.90 -11.65 -3.10
CA LYS A 60 16.14 -12.57 -1.96
C LYS A 60 15.56 -12.01 -0.67
N ALA A 61 15.60 -10.69 -0.51
CA ALA A 61 15.04 -9.99 0.64
C ALA A 61 13.51 -10.13 0.71
N ARG A 62 12.97 -10.21 1.92
CA ARG A 62 11.54 -9.94 2.13
C ARG A 62 11.24 -8.53 1.66
N THR A 63 10.25 -8.39 0.79
CA THR A 63 9.91 -7.10 0.20
C THR A 63 8.60 -6.56 0.76
N ILE A 64 8.60 -5.31 1.17
CA ILE A 64 7.42 -4.59 1.63
C ILE A 64 7.17 -3.46 0.63
N VAL A 65 6.04 -3.50 -0.07
CA VAL A 65 5.63 -2.47 -1.02
C VAL A 65 4.48 -1.68 -0.42
N VAL A 66 4.69 -0.37 -0.22
CA VAL A 66 3.66 0.55 0.28
C VAL A 66 3.35 1.56 -0.82
N ASN A 67 2.19 1.43 -1.46
CA ASN A 67 1.75 2.34 -2.50
C ASN A 67 0.70 3.31 -1.96
N CYS A 68 1.12 4.54 -1.64
CA CYS A 68 0.28 5.60 -1.09
C CYS A 68 -0.46 6.42 -2.16
N ALA A 69 -0.41 6.03 -3.42
CA ALA A 69 -1.01 6.78 -4.52
C ALA A 69 -2.51 6.47 -4.70
N SER A 70 -3.21 7.37 -5.39
CA SER A 70 -4.53 7.08 -5.97
C SER A 70 -4.46 5.88 -6.92
N SER A 71 -5.56 5.19 -7.15
CA SER A 71 -5.64 4.00 -8.02
C SER A 71 -4.67 2.85 -7.67
N SER A 72 -4.03 2.89 -6.49
CA SER A 72 -3.01 1.91 -6.08
C SER A 72 -3.55 0.50 -5.89
N GLY A 73 -4.85 0.31 -5.66
CA GLY A 73 -5.46 -1.01 -5.41
C GLY A 73 -5.23 -2.03 -6.52
N GLY A 74 -5.01 -1.58 -7.75
CA GLY A 74 -4.66 -2.48 -8.86
C GLY A 74 -3.28 -3.14 -8.75
N PHE A 75 -2.41 -2.64 -7.86
CA PHE A 75 -1.09 -3.23 -7.60
C PHE A 75 -1.17 -4.52 -6.78
N VAL A 76 -2.15 -4.68 -5.88
CA VAL A 76 -2.23 -5.81 -4.94
C VAL A 76 -2.13 -7.15 -5.67
N GLY A 77 -3.03 -7.41 -6.61
CA GLY A 77 -3.06 -8.69 -7.32
C GLY A 77 -1.86 -8.92 -8.24
N LYS A 78 -1.25 -7.84 -8.75
CA LYS A 78 -0.09 -7.89 -9.65
C LYS A 78 1.22 -8.15 -8.92
N LEU A 79 1.35 -7.65 -7.71
CA LEU A 79 2.55 -7.80 -6.88
C LEU A 79 2.54 -9.07 -6.03
N LYS A 80 1.61 -10.00 -6.25
CA LYS A 80 1.51 -11.28 -5.56
C LYS A 80 2.86 -12.00 -5.50
N HIS A 81 3.33 -12.31 -4.28
CA HIS A 81 4.54 -13.13 -4.07
C HIS A 81 4.62 -13.58 -2.60
N PRO A 82 4.96 -14.84 -2.28
CA PRO A 82 4.94 -15.37 -0.90
C PRO A 82 5.91 -14.66 0.06
N ASN A 83 6.97 -14.02 -0.47
CA ASN A 83 7.94 -13.26 0.34
C ASN A 83 7.72 -11.75 0.24
N ARG A 84 6.46 -11.32 0.08
CA ARG A 84 6.12 -9.90 -0.11
C ARG A 84 4.86 -9.51 0.66
N VAL A 85 4.92 -8.34 1.30
CA VAL A 85 3.77 -7.63 1.84
C VAL A 85 3.44 -6.48 0.88
N VAL A 86 2.16 -6.31 0.56
CA VAL A 86 1.70 -5.22 -0.29
C VAL A 86 0.62 -4.42 0.43
N ILE A 87 0.86 -3.12 0.56
CA ILE A 87 -0.07 -2.16 1.16
C ILE A 87 -0.41 -1.13 0.10
N THR A 88 -1.69 -0.83 -0.05
CA THR A 88 -2.17 0.20 -0.98
C THR A 88 -3.13 1.16 -0.29
N ALA A 89 -3.07 2.44 -0.64
CA ALA A 89 -3.97 3.46 -0.11
C ALA A 89 -5.42 3.27 -0.57
N THR A 90 -5.63 2.59 -1.70
CA THR A 90 -6.94 2.40 -2.29
C THR A 90 -7.28 0.93 -2.46
N LYS A 91 -8.56 0.61 -2.34
CA LYS A 91 -9.09 -0.75 -2.52
C LYS A 91 -9.09 -1.19 -3.99
N SER A 92 -9.22 -0.25 -4.89
CA SER A 92 -9.31 -0.55 -6.32
C SER A 92 -8.71 0.57 -7.15
N SER A 93 -8.40 0.28 -8.40
CA SER A 93 -7.95 1.25 -9.39
C SER A 93 -9.01 2.33 -9.73
N ALA A 94 -10.28 2.09 -9.38
CA ALA A 94 -11.36 3.07 -9.58
C ALA A 94 -11.34 4.23 -8.56
N GLN A 95 -10.61 4.11 -7.46
CA GLN A 95 -10.46 5.17 -6.45
C GLN A 95 -9.35 6.14 -6.88
N ARG A 96 -9.71 7.13 -7.70
CA ARG A 96 -8.79 8.01 -8.44
C ARG A 96 -8.54 9.35 -7.76
N ASN A 97 -9.22 9.65 -6.67
CA ASN A 97 -9.02 10.90 -5.92
C ASN A 97 -7.68 10.88 -5.19
N PHE A 98 -7.19 12.06 -4.84
CA PHE A 98 -5.98 12.19 -4.02
C PHE A 98 -6.13 11.35 -2.76
N ALA A 99 -5.15 10.47 -2.50
CA ALA A 99 -5.13 9.60 -1.34
C ALA A 99 -4.36 10.27 -0.18
N ARG A 100 -4.97 10.27 1.00
CA ARG A 100 -4.40 10.85 2.23
C ARG A 100 -3.75 9.80 3.14
N PHE A 101 -4.03 8.54 2.88
CA PHE A 101 -3.53 7.42 3.67
C PHE A 101 -2.02 7.52 3.96
N GLY A 102 -1.21 7.92 2.96
CA GLY A 102 0.24 8.05 3.13
C GLY A 102 0.66 9.12 4.14
N GLU A 103 -0.10 10.21 4.25
CA GLU A 103 0.09 11.26 5.25
C GLU A 103 -0.06 10.69 6.67
N TYR A 104 -1.15 9.98 6.93
CA TYR A 104 -1.41 9.37 8.23
C TYR A 104 -0.49 8.19 8.53
N LEU A 105 -0.12 7.39 7.51
CA LEU A 105 0.83 6.31 7.70
C LEU A 105 2.21 6.83 8.13
N SER A 106 2.66 7.94 7.57
CA SER A 106 3.95 8.53 7.90
C SER A 106 4.05 8.98 9.36
N THR A 107 2.93 9.33 9.97
CA THR A 107 2.87 9.70 11.40
C THR A 107 2.64 8.48 12.31
N ALA A 108 1.95 7.46 11.82
CA ALA A 108 1.59 6.30 12.61
C ALA A 108 2.72 5.25 12.72
N ILE A 109 3.64 5.20 11.76
CA ILE A 109 4.58 4.09 11.59
C ILE A 109 5.60 3.94 12.75
N ASP A 110 5.81 4.96 13.53
CA ASP A 110 6.76 4.96 14.66
C ASP A 110 6.15 5.62 15.92
N ASP A 111 4.84 5.72 15.97
CA ASP A 111 4.15 6.35 17.11
C ASP A 111 3.68 5.28 18.11
N PRO A 112 4.26 5.23 19.32
CA PRO A 112 3.89 4.27 20.37
C PRO A 112 2.41 4.33 20.78
N ALA A 113 1.70 5.42 20.45
CA ALA A 113 0.27 5.53 20.73
C ALA A 113 -0.56 4.49 19.97
N TYR A 114 -0.02 3.94 18.88
CA TYR A 114 -0.70 2.93 18.05
C TYR A 114 -0.24 1.51 18.30
N ASP A 115 0.55 1.26 19.33
CA ASP A 115 0.81 -0.09 19.86
C ASP A 115 -0.48 -0.65 20.46
N LEU A 116 -1.24 -1.40 19.63
CA LEU A 116 -2.58 -1.90 19.96
C LEU A 116 -2.53 -3.17 20.81
N ASP A 117 -1.50 -3.98 20.66
CA ASP A 117 -1.34 -5.25 21.39
C ASP A 117 -0.42 -5.13 22.61
N LYS A 118 0.17 -3.94 22.84
CA LYS A 118 0.98 -3.60 24.01
C LYS A 118 2.29 -4.39 24.11
N ASP A 119 2.91 -4.69 22.97
CA ASP A 119 4.20 -5.37 22.90
C ASP A 119 5.40 -4.42 22.91
N LEU A 120 5.17 -3.11 23.06
CA LEU A 120 6.13 -2.00 23.09
C LEU A 120 6.72 -1.65 21.70
N GLN A 121 6.08 -2.08 20.64
CA GLN A 121 6.43 -1.75 19.27
C GLN A 121 5.18 -1.42 18.48
N THR A 122 5.25 -0.46 17.58
CA THR A 122 4.17 -0.25 16.60
C THR A 122 4.51 -1.04 15.34
N SER A 123 3.85 -2.16 15.15
CA SER A 123 4.00 -2.97 13.95
C SER A 123 3.47 -2.25 12.69
N LEU A 124 3.94 -2.67 11.52
CA LEU A 124 3.43 -2.13 10.25
C LEU A 124 1.90 -2.32 10.12
N LEU A 125 1.34 -3.43 10.59
CA LEU A 125 -0.10 -3.66 10.56
C LEU A 125 -0.84 -2.64 11.43
N GLU A 126 -0.36 -2.38 12.63
CA GLU A 126 -0.95 -1.39 13.55
C GLU A 126 -0.89 0.02 12.96
N ALA A 127 0.24 0.40 12.38
CA ALA A 127 0.38 1.66 11.67
C ALA A 127 -0.61 1.79 10.50
N VAL A 128 -0.81 0.72 9.71
CA VAL A 128 -1.78 0.69 8.61
C VAL A 128 -3.21 0.83 9.13
N VAL A 129 -3.57 0.13 10.19
CA VAL A 129 -4.91 0.21 10.80
C VAL A 129 -5.17 1.60 11.36
N ALA A 130 -4.19 2.17 12.07
CA ALA A 130 -4.27 3.53 12.61
C ALA A 130 -4.41 4.58 11.50
N ALA A 131 -3.56 4.53 10.49
CA ALA A 131 -3.61 5.44 9.33
C ALA A 131 -4.95 5.36 8.59
N SER A 132 -5.48 4.14 8.42
CA SER A 132 -6.79 3.94 7.79
C SER A 132 -7.93 4.53 8.61
N SER A 133 -7.88 4.38 9.94
CA SER A 133 -8.87 4.95 10.84
C SER A 133 -8.86 6.47 10.77
N GLN A 134 -7.67 7.09 10.81
CA GLN A 134 -7.51 8.55 10.68
C GLN A 134 -7.98 9.05 9.31
N THR A 135 -7.68 8.31 8.24
CA THR A 135 -8.19 8.61 6.90
C THR A 135 -9.72 8.66 6.88
N GLN A 136 -10.38 7.66 7.47
CA GLN A 136 -11.84 7.63 7.54
C GLN A 136 -12.39 8.76 8.41
N GLU A 137 -11.76 9.04 9.54
CA GLU A 137 -12.15 10.16 10.42
C GLU A 137 -12.06 11.51 9.70
N PHE A 138 -11.00 11.75 8.92
CA PHE A 138 -10.90 12.93 8.08
C PHE A 138 -12.13 13.09 7.17
N TYR A 139 -12.54 12.05 6.44
CA TYR A 139 -13.70 12.12 5.56
C TYR A 139 -15.00 12.38 6.33
N LEU A 140 -15.16 11.81 7.52
CA LEU A 140 -16.32 12.05 8.39
C LEU A 140 -16.37 13.50 8.87
N GLN A 141 -15.25 14.04 9.34
CA GLN A 141 -15.15 15.42 9.81
C GLN A 141 -15.44 16.43 8.68
N GLU A 142 -14.96 16.13 7.47
CA GLU A 142 -15.22 16.94 6.27
C GLU A 142 -16.64 16.74 5.70
N THR A 143 -17.46 15.90 6.30
CA THR A 143 -18.80 15.52 5.78
C THR A 143 -18.75 15.03 4.33
N ARG A 144 -17.71 14.25 3.99
CA ARG A 144 -17.47 13.68 2.66
C ARG A 144 -17.57 12.16 2.66
N LEU A 145 -17.94 11.60 1.53
CA LEU A 145 -17.80 10.16 1.31
C LEU A 145 -16.32 9.80 1.17
N ALA A 146 -15.89 8.75 1.89
CA ALA A 146 -14.53 8.24 1.76
C ALA A 146 -14.28 7.73 0.32
N THR A 147 -13.26 8.27 -0.31
CA THR A 147 -12.87 7.93 -1.70
C THR A 147 -11.64 7.05 -1.76
N GLU A 148 -11.14 6.59 -0.61
CA GLU A 148 -10.03 5.67 -0.47
C GLU A 148 -10.33 4.68 0.66
N LEU A 149 -9.80 3.48 0.52
CA LEU A 149 -9.82 2.44 1.54
C LEU A 149 -8.55 1.61 1.38
N ALA A 150 -7.68 1.65 2.36
CA ALA A 150 -6.41 0.94 2.30
C ALA A 150 -6.63 -0.59 2.32
N MET A 151 -5.72 -1.29 1.65
CA MET A 151 -5.67 -2.74 1.59
C MET A 151 -4.30 -3.22 2.05
N ILE A 152 -4.27 -4.39 2.67
CA ILE A 152 -3.04 -5.10 3.00
C ILE A 152 -3.11 -6.55 2.50
N ASP A 153 -2.09 -6.97 1.76
CA ASP A 153 -1.80 -8.37 1.43
C ASP A 153 -0.52 -8.74 2.19
N ASP A 154 -0.67 -9.41 3.32
CA ASP A 154 0.41 -9.80 4.22
C ASP A 154 0.90 -11.25 4.01
N ASN A 155 0.13 -12.03 3.26
CA ASN A 155 0.40 -13.44 2.97
C ASN A 155 0.85 -13.70 1.52
N GLY A 156 0.87 -12.67 0.68
CA GLY A 156 1.34 -12.71 -0.70
C GLY A 156 0.42 -13.49 -1.65
N ASP A 157 -0.87 -13.66 -1.32
CA ASP A 157 -1.82 -14.39 -2.17
C ASP A 157 -2.46 -13.51 -3.26
N GLY A 158 -2.20 -12.20 -3.22
CA GLY A 158 -2.73 -11.21 -4.15
C GLY A 158 -4.18 -10.80 -3.88
N LYS A 159 -4.71 -11.16 -2.70
CA LYS A 159 -6.05 -10.80 -2.26
C LYS A 159 -5.96 -9.92 -1.03
N GLY A 160 -5.82 -8.64 -1.24
CA GLY A 160 -5.69 -7.71 -0.12
C GLY A 160 -6.90 -7.76 0.81
N THR A 161 -6.64 -7.71 2.11
CA THR A 161 -7.63 -7.52 3.15
C THR A 161 -7.91 -6.02 3.33
N PRO A 162 -9.17 -5.57 3.22
CA PRO A 162 -9.50 -4.17 3.51
C PRO A 162 -9.16 -3.81 4.96
N SER A 163 -8.58 -2.65 5.16
CA SER A 163 -8.18 -2.18 6.48
C SER A 163 -9.35 -2.04 7.46
N ASP A 164 -10.56 -1.77 6.98
CA ASP A 164 -11.78 -1.69 7.78
C ASP A 164 -12.32 -3.06 8.26
N TRP A 165 -11.65 -4.16 7.88
CA TRP A 165 -11.95 -5.51 8.36
C TRP A 165 -11.16 -5.88 9.62
N PHE A 166 -10.24 -5.04 10.06
CA PHE A 166 -9.46 -5.30 11.27
C PHE A 166 -10.16 -4.75 12.52
N GLN A 167 -10.08 -5.50 13.61
CA GLN A 167 -10.35 -5.05 14.98
C GLN A 167 -9.06 -5.23 15.78
N GLY A 168 -8.39 -4.13 16.09
CA GLY A 168 -7.00 -4.16 16.51
C GLY A 168 -6.15 -4.82 15.40
N THR A 169 -5.28 -5.73 15.76
CA THR A 169 -4.41 -6.47 14.83
C THR A 169 -5.08 -7.70 14.20
N ARG A 170 -6.34 -8.00 14.55
CA ARG A 170 -7.06 -9.18 14.08
C ARG A 170 -8.03 -8.86 12.95
N ALA A 171 -7.88 -9.54 11.81
CA ALA A 171 -8.87 -9.48 10.72
C ALA A 171 -10.16 -10.19 11.12
N VAL A 172 -11.30 -9.48 11.03
CA VAL A 172 -12.64 -10.02 11.27
C VAL A 172 -13.49 -9.75 10.03
N LYS A 173 -14.29 -10.74 9.57
CA LYS A 173 -15.27 -10.48 8.52
C LYS A 173 -16.32 -9.51 9.05
N LYS A 174 -16.53 -8.40 8.37
CA LYS A 174 -17.72 -7.58 8.59
C LYS A 174 -18.96 -8.46 8.46
N SER A 175 -19.79 -8.53 9.49
CA SER A 175 -21.09 -9.18 9.37
C SER A 175 -21.85 -8.47 8.25
N LYS A 176 -22.41 -9.20 7.29
CA LYS A 176 -23.37 -8.62 6.34
C LYS A 176 -24.50 -8.04 7.20
N ASP A 177 -24.63 -6.71 7.20
CA ASP A 177 -25.78 -6.07 7.82
C ASP A 177 -27.04 -6.75 7.29
N ARG A 178 -27.72 -7.51 8.16
CA ARG A 178 -29.04 -7.99 7.86
C ARG A 178 -29.90 -6.73 7.72
N LYS A 179 -30.24 -6.37 6.49
CA LYS A 179 -31.30 -5.39 6.26
C LYS A 179 -32.51 -5.87 7.05
N ARG A 180 -32.86 -5.11 8.10
CA ARG A 180 -34.16 -5.19 8.74
C ARG A 180 -35.21 -4.60 7.84
#